data_767f1eadc05fc7134ce936f16809638a
#
_entry.id   767f1eadc05fc7134ce936f16809638a
#
_cell.length_a   1.000
_cell.length_b   1.000
_cell.length_c   1.000
_cell.angle_alpha   90.00
_cell.angle_beta   90.00
_cell.angle_gamma   90.00
#
_symmetry.space_group_name_H-M   'P 1'
#
loop_
_entity.id
_entity.type
_entity.pdbx_description
1 polymer ?
#
loop_
_entity_poly.entity_id
_entity_poly.type
_entity_poly.pdbx_seq_one_letter_code
_entity_poly.pdbx_strand_id
1 'polypeptide(L)'
;MPHTIPTNRSDIEWRNESTQKSPKQAVYIQEAGAAEILKNAHAQTATVWTGDFHNAKQVLAAMKKRIRRPSEKKKGASADIQTAFHAHRMKQAQQSHLLNMLAVEIQPNFQLDNARSPDIYAALRDVYDTPNDKPFLLPLNQLLGFIGAHEWNKKGIDIPQLDGKIHVPFGVFSPLRGEYLDLIAQAPLAPNIQTAFDIGTGSGVIAAILAKRGIPNIIATDTNPKAIACATANLERLGLDKAVNIQLIDLFPESCADLIVCNPPWLPAKPTSAIETALYDPNHAMLTAFLNGVRKHLNPNGEAWLIISDLAEHLHLRDKDFLNQCFQTASLNVVDILKTKPQHKKAIDESDPLAFARNKETTYLYRLKAI
;
A
#
# COMPACT_ATOMS: atom_id res chain seq x y z
N MET A 1 -14.65 -16.14 2.91
CA MET A 1 -15.53 -17.08 2.17
C MET A 1 -15.93 -16.40 0.88
N PRO A 2 -15.99 -17.11 -0.24
CA PRO A 2 -16.50 -16.55 -1.49
C PRO A 2 -17.94 -16.04 -1.28
N HIS A 3 -18.20 -14.83 -1.69
CA HIS A 3 -19.52 -14.21 -1.53
C HIS A 3 -20.29 -14.35 -2.84
N THR A 4 -21.34 -15.19 -2.83
CA THR A 4 -22.21 -15.42 -3.99
C THR A 4 -23.32 -14.38 -4.00
N ILE A 5 -23.61 -13.80 -5.16
CA ILE A 5 -24.68 -12.83 -5.38
C ILE A 5 -25.65 -13.30 -6.47
N PRO A 6 -26.93 -13.01 -6.36
CA PRO A 6 -27.91 -13.30 -7.39
C PRO A 6 -27.74 -12.38 -8.61
N THR A 7 -28.02 -12.89 -9.79
CA THR A 7 -28.05 -12.12 -11.02
C THR A 7 -29.33 -12.41 -11.82
N ASN A 8 -29.54 -11.69 -12.92
CA ASN A 8 -30.62 -11.98 -13.87
C ASN A 8 -30.35 -13.24 -14.74
N ARG A 9 -29.29 -13.99 -14.48
CA ARG A 9 -28.99 -15.28 -15.14
C ARG A 9 -28.94 -16.43 -14.14
N SER A 10 -28.00 -16.36 -13.18
CA SER A 10 -27.77 -17.37 -12.12
C SER A 10 -26.98 -16.74 -10.99
N ASP A 11 -26.91 -17.40 -9.85
CA ASP A 11 -26.05 -17.01 -8.75
C ASP A 11 -24.58 -17.18 -9.14
N ILE A 12 -23.73 -16.21 -8.80
CA ILE A 12 -22.32 -16.19 -9.19
C ILE A 12 -21.45 -15.61 -8.06
N GLU A 13 -20.20 -16.07 -7.97
CA GLU A 13 -19.22 -15.55 -7.02
C GLU A 13 -18.84 -14.10 -7.36
N TRP A 14 -18.81 -13.24 -6.33
CA TRP A 14 -18.26 -11.89 -6.40
C TRP A 14 -16.92 -11.83 -5.70
N ARG A 15 -15.86 -11.44 -6.42
CA ARG A 15 -14.53 -11.20 -5.86
C ARG A 15 -14.23 -9.71 -5.80
N ASN A 16 -13.69 -9.28 -4.66
CA ASN A 16 -13.33 -7.89 -4.42
C ASN A 16 -12.14 -7.83 -3.45
N GLU A 17 -11.02 -7.29 -3.87
CA GLU A 17 -9.79 -7.14 -3.08
C GLU A 17 -9.83 -5.87 -2.18
N SER A 18 -10.99 -5.55 -1.65
CA SER A 18 -11.19 -4.46 -0.69
C SER A 18 -12.17 -4.87 0.40
N THR A 19 -12.22 -4.10 1.50
CA THR A 19 -13.17 -4.32 2.60
C THR A 19 -14.59 -3.83 2.29
N GLN A 20 -14.85 -3.42 1.04
CA GLN A 20 -16.15 -2.93 0.62
C GLN A 20 -17.18 -4.06 0.58
N LYS A 21 -18.41 -3.74 0.97
CA LYS A 21 -19.52 -4.69 0.89
C LYS A 21 -19.80 -5.07 -0.57
N SER A 22 -20.10 -6.34 -0.78
CA SER A 22 -20.55 -6.84 -2.08
C SER A 22 -21.91 -6.22 -2.44
N PRO A 23 -22.24 -6.12 -3.74
CA PRO A 23 -23.56 -5.71 -4.18
C PRO A 23 -24.63 -6.70 -3.71
N LYS A 24 -25.87 -6.25 -3.61
CA LYS A 24 -26.99 -7.13 -3.27
C LYS A 24 -27.35 -8.08 -4.41
N GLN A 25 -27.15 -7.62 -5.65
CA GLN A 25 -27.40 -8.37 -6.89
C GLN A 25 -26.60 -7.77 -8.04
N ALA A 26 -26.59 -8.46 -9.16
CA ALA A 26 -26.01 -7.93 -10.39
C ALA A 26 -26.92 -8.18 -11.61
N VAL A 27 -26.76 -7.35 -12.62
CA VAL A 27 -27.49 -7.44 -13.90
C VAL A 27 -26.51 -7.42 -15.07
N TYR A 28 -26.67 -8.35 -16.00
CA TYR A 28 -25.89 -8.40 -17.23
C TYR A 28 -26.45 -7.43 -18.25
N ILE A 29 -25.61 -6.56 -18.75
CA ILE A 29 -25.96 -5.51 -19.72
C ILE A 29 -24.87 -5.45 -20.78
N GLN A 30 -25.26 -5.40 -22.05
CA GLN A 30 -24.34 -5.31 -23.18
C GLN A 30 -23.87 -3.87 -23.42
N GLU A 31 -24.80 -2.89 -23.28
CA GLU A 31 -24.52 -1.47 -23.42
C GLU A 31 -25.36 -0.66 -22.44
N ALA A 32 -24.72 0.28 -21.76
CA ALA A 32 -25.37 1.22 -20.86
C ALA A 32 -24.54 2.50 -20.70
N GLY A 33 -25.21 3.62 -20.46
CA GLY A 33 -24.54 4.87 -20.16
C GLY A 33 -24.09 4.97 -18.71
N ALA A 34 -23.06 5.79 -18.44
CA ALA A 34 -22.54 5.99 -17.08
C ALA A 34 -23.62 6.46 -16.07
N ALA A 35 -24.68 7.16 -16.51
CA ALA A 35 -25.77 7.59 -15.63
C ALA A 35 -26.62 6.41 -15.15
N GLU A 36 -26.92 5.49 -16.03
CA GLU A 36 -27.69 4.29 -15.73
C GLU A 36 -26.91 3.36 -14.78
N ILE A 37 -25.63 3.12 -15.06
CA ILE A 37 -24.78 2.30 -14.20
C ILE A 37 -24.64 2.92 -12.80
N LEU A 38 -24.49 4.24 -12.70
CA LEU A 38 -24.46 4.92 -11.40
C LEU A 38 -25.82 4.83 -10.68
N LYS A 39 -26.94 4.87 -11.40
CA LYS A 39 -28.26 4.63 -10.81
C LYS A 39 -28.36 3.23 -10.22
N ASN A 40 -27.94 2.20 -10.97
CA ASN A 40 -27.87 0.83 -10.47
C ASN A 40 -26.95 0.71 -9.26
N ALA A 41 -25.77 1.32 -9.31
CA ALA A 41 -24.80 1.33 -8.21
C ALA A 41 -25.38 1.92 -6.92
N HIS A 42 -26.12 3.02 -7.00
CA HIS A 42 -26.84 3.61 -5.85
C HIS A 42 -27.93 2.68 -5.30
N ALA A 43 -28.53 1.85 -6.14
CA ALA A 43 -29.48 0.81 -5.72
C ALA A 43 -28.80 -0.48 -5.24
N GLN A 44 -27.47 -0.48 -5.01
CA GLN A 44 -26.68 -1.65 -4.62
C GLN A 44 -26.76 -2.80 -5.63
N THR A 45 -26.98 -2.49 -6.91
CA THR A 45 -27.00 -3.44 -8.02
C THR A 45 -25.76 -3.23 -8.87
N ALA A 46 -24.91 -4.24 -9.00
CA ALA A 46 -23.77 -4.20 -9.91
C ALA A 46 -24.24 -4.36 -11.37
N THR A 47 -23.53 -3.74 -12.29
CA THR A 47 -23.70 -3.92 -13.72
C THR A 47 -22.58 -4.77 -14.26
N VAL A 48 -22.90 -5.97 -14.77
CA VAL A 48 -21.94 -6.87 -15.42
C VAL A 48 -21.91 -6.53 -16.91
N TRP A 49 -20.80 -6.00 -17.35
CA TRP A 49 -20.63 -5.59 -18.74
C TRP A 49 -20.29 -6.77 -19.64
N THR A 50 -21.13 -7.05 -20.63
CA THR A 50 -20.92 -8.14 -21.59
C THR A 50 -20.53 -7.66 -22.99
N GLY A 51 -20.56 -6.36 -23.23
CA GLY A 51 -20.17 -5.77 -24.49
C GLY A 51 -18.66 -5.60 -24.66
N ASP A 52 -18.27 -4.72 -25.55
CA ASP A 52 -16.88 -4.42 -25.86
C ASP A 52 -16.09 -3.86 -24.67
N PHE A 53 -14.87 -4.37 -24.44
CA PHE A 53 -14.03 -3.99 -23.31
C PHE A 53 -13.56 -2.52 -23.35
N HIS A 54 -13.24 -1.99 -24.53
CA HIS A 54 -12.87 -0.57 -24.66
C HIS A 54 -14.03 0.36 -24.32
N ASN A 55 -15.26 -0.01 -24.73
CA ASN A 55 -16.46 0.73 -24.35
C ASN A 55 -16.67 0.69 -22.82
N ALA A 56 -16.46 -0.46 -22.17
CA ALA A 56 -16.51 -0.56 -20.71
C ALA A 56 -15.54 0.42 -20.02
N LYS A 57 -14.30 0.51 -20.53
CA LYS A 57 -13.29 1.47 -20.02
C LYS A 57 -13.71 2.92 -20.20
N GLN A 58 -14.32 3.26 -21.35
CA GLN A 58 -14.82 4.62 -21.62
C GLN A 58 -15.99 4.97 -20.67
N VAL A 59 -16.89 4.04 -20.45
CA VAL A 59 -18.00 4.20 -19.50
C VAL A 59 -17.49 4.37 -18.09
N LEU A 60 -16.52 3.55 -17.64
CA LEU A 60 -15.86 3.71 -16.34
C LEU A 60 -15.21 5.10 -16.20
N ALA A 61 -14.55 5.58 -17.24
CA ALA A 61 -13.95 6.93 -17.24
C ALA A 61 -15.04 8.03 -17.13
N ALA A 62 -16.18 7.85 -17.82
CA ALA A 62 -17.32 8.75 -17.70
C ALA A 62 -17.96 8.73 -16.30
N MET A 63 -18.06 7.56 -15.66
CA MET A 63 -18.47 7.43 -14.25
C MET A 63 -17.51 8.20 -13.34
N LYS A 64 -16.18 8.01 -13.47
CA LYS A 64 -15.16 8.76 -12.71
C LYS A 64 -15.33 10.27 -12.85
N LYS A 65 -15.55 10.76 -14.06
CA LYS A 65 -15.77 12.19 -14.32
C LYS A 65 -17.05 12.73 -13.66
N ARG A 66 -18.14 11.95 -13.67
CA ARG A 66 -19.41 12.33 -13.02
C ARG A 66 -19.31 12.35 -11.50
N ILE A 67 -18.68 11.33 -10.90
CA ILE A 67 -18.50 11.21 -9.45
C ILE A 67 -17.59 12.31 -8.90
N ARG A 68 -16.58 12.75 -9.67
CA ARG A 68 -15.62 13.78 -9.27
C ARG A 68 -16.15 15.20 -9.42
N ARG A 69 -17.25 15.44 -10.14
CA ARG A 69 -17.84 16.79 -10.27
C ARG A 69 -18.08 17.37 -8.88
N PRO A 70 -17.57 18.58 -8.59
CA PRO A 70 -17.87 19.25 -7.33
C PRO A 70 -19.40 19.41 -7.25
N SER A 71 -20.04 18.94 -6.20
CA SER A 71 -21.37 19.42 -5.88
C SER A 71 -21.23 20.90 -5.55
N GLU A 72 -22.06 21.75 -6.15
CA GLU A 72 -22.14 23.17 -5.76
C GLU A 72 -22.32 23.26 -4.27
N LYS A 73 -21.38 23.95 -3.60
CA LYS A 73 -21.20 23.83 -2.17
C LYS A 73 -21.94 24.86 -1.38
N LYS A 74 -22.54 24.41 -0.31
CA LYS A 74 -22.59 25.19 0.93
C LYS A 74 -21.15 25.35 1.46
N LYS A 75 -20.64 26.60 1.48
CA LYS A 75 -19.53 27.01 2.32
C LYS A 75 -20.02 26.88 3.77
N GLY A 76 -19.90 25.70 4.32
CA GLY A 76 -20.07 25.46 5.75
C GLY A 76 -18.77 25.75 6.47
N ALA A 77 -18.88 26.11 7.75
CA ALA A 77 -17.80 26.47 8.66
C ALA A 77 -16.54 25.60 8.46
N SER A 78 -15.37 26.20 8.68
CA SER A 78 -14.08 25.54 8.59
C SER A 78 -14.10 24.27 9.46
N ALA A 79 -14.30 23.13 8.81
CA ALA A 79 -14.18 21.85 9.51
C ALA A 79 -12.74 21.74 10.04
N ASP A 80 -12.59 21.24 11.26
CA ASP A 80 -11.30 20.86 11.81
C ASP A 80 -10.54 19.97 10.80
N ILE A 81 -9.21 20.08 10.76
CA ILE A 81 -8.33 19.40 9.81
C ILE A 81 -8.54 17.87 9.87
N GLN A 82 -8.64 17.31 11.06
CA GLN A 82 -8.90 15.88 11.28
C GLN A 82 -10.26 15.47 10.68
N THR A 83 -11.30 16.27 10.93
CA THR A 83 -12.64 16.05 10.33
C THR A 83 -12.59 16.10 8.80
N ALA A 84 -11.84 17.05 8.23
CA ALA A 84 -11.66 17.16 6.77
C ALA A 84 -10.95 15.93 6.19
N PHE A 85 -9.95 15.38 6.87
CA PHE A 85 -9.28 14.15 6.48
C PHE A 85 -10.24 12.94 6.46
N HIS A 86 -11.01 12.75 7.54
CA HIS A 86 -11.98 11.65 7.61
C HIS A 86 -13.09 11.79 6.56
N ALA A 87 -13.61 13.00 6.34
CA ALA A 87 -14.59 13.27 5.30
C ALA A 87 -14.03 12.99 3.90
N HIS A 88 -12.78 13.35 3.64
CA HIS A 88 -12.09 13.04 2.38
C HIS A 88 -11.97 11.52 2.17
N ARG A 89 -11.52 10.76 3.17
CA ARG A 89 -11.44 9.30 3.09
C ARG A 89 -12.80 8.64 2.88
N MET A 90 -13.83 9.07 3.61
CA MET A 90 -15.20 8.59 3.40
C MET A 90 -15.66 8.82 1.96
N LYS A 91 -15.42 10.02 1.41
CA LYS A 91 -15.76 10.34 0.04
C LYS A 91 -15.01 9.44 -0.96
N GLN A 92 -13.72 9.20 -0.76
CA GLN A 92 -12.93 8.28 -1.59
C GLN A 92 -13.47 6.86 -1.54
N ALA A 93 -13.82 6.36 -0.34
CA ALA A 93 -14.40 5.03 -0.16
C ALA A 93 -15.76 4.89 -0.88
N GLN A 94 -16.64 5.91 -0.77
CA GLN A 94 -17.91 5.95 -1.48
C GLN A 94 -17.73 5.99 -3.01
N GLN A 95 -16.80 6.81 -3.49
CA GLN A 95 -16.48 6.87 -4.92
C GLN A 95 -15.95 5.55 -5.45
N SER A 96 -15.03 4.92 -4.72
CA SER A 96 -14.49 3.60 -5.05
C SER A 96 -15.59 2.55 -5.07
N HIS A 97 -16.49 2.55 -4.09
CA HIS A 97 -17.63 1.63 -4.03
C HIS A 97 -18.52 1.76 -5.28
N LEU A 98 -18.89 2.98 -5.66
CA LEU A 98 -19.72 3.20 -6.87
C LEU A 98 -19.02 2.74 -8.16
N LEU A 99 -17.70 2.96 -8.28
CA LEU A 99 -16.93 2.53 -9.44
C LEU A 99 -16.78 1.01 -9.50
N ASN A 100 -16.70 0.35 -8.35
CA ASN A 100 -16.62 -1.11 -8.25
C ASN A 100 -17.94 -1.82 -8.57
N MET A 101 -19.06 -1.08 -8.72
CA MET A 101 -20.33 -1.63 -9.17
C MET A 101 -20.40 -1.87 -10.69
N LEU A 102 -19.43 -1.42 -11.49
CA LEU A 102 -19.24 -1.87 -12.86
C LEU A 102 -18.26 -3.03 -12.87
N ALA A 103 -18.71 -4.22 -13.25
CA ALA A 103 -17.97 -5.47 -13.21
C ALA A 103 -17.90 -6.14 -14.58
N VAL A 104 -16.99 -7.09 -14.69
CA VAL A 104 -16.89 -8.06 -15.79
C VAL A 104 -16.93 -9.47 -15.22
N GLU A 105 -17.33 -10.43 -16.05
CA GLU A 105 -17.30 -11.85 -15.71
C GLU A 105 -15.98 -12.46 -16.16
N ILE A 106 -15.25 -12.99 -15.20
CA ILE A 106 -13.99 -13.72 -15.46
C ILE A 106 -14.34 -15.19 -15.64
N GLN A 107 -14.07 -15.71 -16.83
CA GLN A 107 -14.26 -17.11 -17.19
C GLN A 107 -13.19 -18.03 -16.56
N PRO A 108 -13.39 -19.36 -16.57
CA PRO A 108 -12.36 -20.28 -16.12
C PRO A 108 -10.99 -20.02 -16.75
N ASN A 109 -9.93 -20.34 -16.00
CA ASN A 109 -8.54 -20.04 -16.39
C ASN A 109 -8.25 -18.54 -16.64
N PHE A 110 -8.93 -17.66 -15.90
CA PHE A 110 -8.75 -16.20 -16.00
C PHE A 110 -8.92 -15.64 -17.42
N GLN A 111 -9.87 -16.18 -18.18
CA GLN A 111 -10.22 -15.67 -19.50
C GLN A 111 -11.27 -14.56 -19.40
N LEU A 112 -11.27 -13.67 -20.38
CA LEU A 112 -12.24 -12.59 -20.50
C LEU A 112 -12.84 -12.58 -21.92
N ASP A 113 -14.13 -12.89 -22.01
CA ASP A 113 -14.84 -13.08 -23.30
C ASP A 113 -15.28 -11.77 -23.96
N ASN A 114 -15.10 -10.62 -23.31
CA ASN A 114 -15.46 -9.33 -23.88
C ASN A 114 -14.68 -9.06 -25.17
N ALA A 115 -15.34 -8.59 -26.20
CA ALA A 115 -14.69 -8.18 -27.45
C ALA A 115 -13.57 -7.18 -27.19
N ARG A 116 -12.43 -7.33 -27.87
CA ARG A 116 -11.22 -6.50 -27.72
C ARG A 116 -10.65 -6.46 -26.30
N SER A 117 -10.90 -7.49 -25.50
CA SER A 117 -10.27 -7.63 -24.18
C SER A 117 -8.77 -7.94 -24.31
N PRO A 118 -7.94 -7.45 -23.39
CA PRO A 118 -6.54 -7.90 -23.29
C PRO A 118 -6.46 -9.30 -22.71
N ASP A 119 -5.32 -9.96 -22.87
CA ASP A 119 -4.98 -11.10 -22.03
C ASP A 119 -4.77 -10.62 -20.57
N ILE A 120 -5.50 -11.22 -19.65
CA ILE A 120 -5.49 -10.87 -18.24
C ILE A 120 -4.89 -11.98 -17.37
N TYR A 121 -4.50 -13.11 -17.96
CA TYR A 121 -4.05 -14.28 -17.22
C TYR A 121 -2.90 -13.98 -16.26
N ALA A 122 -1.83 -13.38 -16.76
CA ALA A 122 -0.66 -13.07 -15.94
C ALA A 122 -0.98 -12.03 -14.83
N ALA A 123 -1.78 -11.01 -15.14
CA ALA A 123 -2.19 -10.00 -14.17
C ALA A 123 -3.05 -10.59 -13.04
N LEU A 124 -3.93 -11.55 -13.33
CA LEU A 124 -4.72 -12.23 -12.31
C LEU A 124 -3.91 -13.28 -11.54
N ARG A 125 -2.89 -13.87 -12.14
CA ARG A 125 -1.94 -14.76 -11.44
C ARG A 125 -1.11 -14.03 -10.39
N ASP A 126 -0.81 -12.76 -10.58
CA ASP A 126 -0.12 -11.93 -9.56
C ASP A 126 -1.02 -11.67 -8.32
N VAL A 127 -2.35 -11.77 -8.50
CA VAL A 127 -3.33 -11.51 -7.43
C VAL A 127 -3.82 -12.79 -6.78
N TYR A 128 -4.14 -13.79 -7.60
CA TYR A 128 -4.69 -15.08 -7.20
C TYR A 128 -3.69 -16.21 -7.50
N ASP A 129 -3.37 -17.01 -6.51
CA ASP A 129 -2.34 -18.05 -6.63
C ASP A 129 -2.68 -19.14 -7.66
N THR A 130 -3.97 -19.45 -7.83
CA THR A 130 -4.45 -20.49 -8.74
C THR A 130 -5.53 -19.95 -9.66
N PRO A 131 -5.53 -20.38 -10.95
CA PRO A 131 -6.64 -20.07 -11.85
C PRO A 131 -7.96 -20.62 -11.32
N ASN A 132 -9.04 -19.93 -11.66
CA ASN A 132 -10.40 -20.35 -11.31
C ASN A 132 -10.89 -21.47 -12.24
N ASP A 133 -11.68 -22.37 -11.70
CA ASP A 133 -12.40 -23.44 -12.43
C ASP A 133 -13.85 -23.05 -12.75
N LYS A 134 -14.40 -22.06 -12.05
CA LYS A 134 -15.75 -21.52 -12.25
C LYS A 134 -15.71 -20.02 -12.50
N PRO A 135 -16.66 -19.48 -13.28
CA PRO A 135 -16.71 -18.04 -13.51
C PRO A 135 -16.97 -17.26 -12.23
N PHE A 136 -16.45 -16.03 -12.16
CA PHE A 136 -16.71 -15.09 -11.06
C PHE A 136 -16.80 -13.66 -11.58
N LEU A 137 -17.44 -12.78 -10.82
CA LEU A 137 -17.53 -11.36 -11.13
C LEU A 137 -16.39 -10.59 -10.46
N LEU A 138 -15.78 -9.70 -11.21
CA LEU A 138 -14.71 -8.84 -10.75
C LEU A 138 -15.00 -7.37 -11.14
N PRO A 139 -14.92 -6.41 -10.20
CA PRO A 139 -15.02 -4.99 -10.55
C PRO A 139 -14.01 -4.59 -11.63
N LEU A 140 -14.49 -3.99 -12.72
CA LEU A 140 -13.64 -3.53 -13.84
C LEU A 140 -12.55 -2.57 -13.37
N ASN A 141 -12.85 -1.69 -12.41
CA ASN A 141 -11.86 -0.77 -11.87
C ASN A 141 -10.71 -1.50 -11.15
N GLN A 142 -10.99 -2.62 -10.48
CA GLN A 142 -9.95 -3.46 -9.85
C GLN A 142 -9.17 -4.25 -10.90
N LEU A 143 -9.84 -4.86 -11.87
CA LEU A 143 -9.16 -5.54 -12.97
C LEU A 143 -8.15 -4.63 -13.68
N LEU A 144 -8.53 -3.39 -13.99
CA LEU A 144 -7.62 -2.41 -14.58
C LEU A 144 -6.46 -2.05 -13.62
N GLY A 145 -6.72 -2.04 -12.33
CA GLY A 145 -5.68 -1.88 -11.31
C GLY A 145 -4.68 -3.05 -11.30
N PHE A 146 -5.16 -4.29 -11.42
CA PHE A 146 -4.31 -5.50 -11.49
C PHE A 146 -3.46 -5.52 -12.75
N ILE A 147 -4.07 -5.22 -13.92
CA ILE A 147 -3.33 -5.09 -15.18
C ILE A 147 -2.24 -4.01 -15.05
N GLY A 148 -2.58 -2.85 -14.50
CA GLY A 148 -1.61 -1.77 -14.29
C GLY A 148 -0.48 -2.17 -13.34
N ALA A 149 -0.79 -2.84 -12.23
CA ALA A 149 0.21 -3.33 -11.27
C ALA A 149 1.14 -4.37 -11.91
N HIS A 150 0.60 -5.30 -12.70
CA HIS A 150 1.37 -6.29 -13.45
C HIS A 150 2.37 -5.63 -14.41
N GLU A 151 1.93 -4.66 -15.21
CA GLU A 151 2.81 -3.95 -16.14
C GLU A 151 3.91 -3.14 -15.41
N TRP A 152 3.59 -2.52 -14.28
CA TRP A 152 4.57 -1.86 -13.42
C TRP A 152 5.57 -2.86 -12.82
N ASN A 153 5.10 -4.00 -12.34
CA ASN A 153 5.93 -5.08 -11.83
C ASN A 153 6.92 -5.57 -12.89
N LYS A 154 6.45 -5.81 -14.13
CA LYS A 154 7.33 -6.19 -15.26
C LYS A 154 8.39 -5.15 -15.57
N LYS A 155 8.02 -3.87 -15.57
CA LYS A 155 8.96 -2.77 -15.86
C LYS A 155 10.01 -2.63 -14.77
N GLY A 156 9.66 -2.88 -13.53
CA GLY A 156 10.46 -2.61 -12.35
C GLY A 156 10.61 -1.11 -12.04
N ILE A 157 11.07 -0.83 -10.85
CA ILE A 157 11.31 0.52 -10.31
C ILE A 157 12.81 0.69 -10.16
N ASP A 158 13.36 1.71 -10.80
CA ASP A 158 14.77 2.04 -10.64
C ASP A 158 15.03 2.55 -9.23
N ILE A 159 15.99 1.95 -8.55
CA ILE A 159 16.45 2.33 -7.20
C ILE A 159 17.91 2.76 -7.31
N PRO A 160 18.17 4.07 -7.38
CA PRO A 160 19.54 4.58 -7.56
C PRO A 160 20.52 4.07 -6.50
N GLN A 161 20.06 3.91 -5.26
CA GLN A 161 20.90 3.42 -4.14
C GLN A 161 21.34 1.95 -4.32
N LEU A 162 20.70 1.22 -5.23
CA LEU A 162 21.01 -0.18 -5.53
C LEU A 162 21.73 -0.35 -6.89
N ASP A 163 21.81 0.70 -7.72
CA ASP A 163 22.18 0.61 -9.17
C ASP A 163 21.39 -0.48 -9.89
N GLY A 164 20.12 -0.65 -9.52
CA GLY A 164 19.29 -1.74 -10.00
C GLY A 164 17.81 -1.46 -9.86
N LYS A 165 17.01 -2.46 -10.26
CA LYS A 165 15.56 -2.38 -10.18
C LYS A 165 15.02 -3.34 -9.14
N ILE A 166 13.94 -2.92 -8.52
CA ILE A 166 13.06 -3.82 -7.78
C ILE A 166 11.74 -4.01 -8.53
N HIS A 167 11.12 -5.14 -8.32
CA HIS A 167 9.86 -5.53 -8.93
C HIS A 167 8.84 -5.74 -7.83
N VAL A 168 7.68 -5.07 -7.93
CA VAL A 168 6.70 -5.05 -6.86
C VAL A 168 5.33 -5.46 -7.39
N PRO A 169 4.82 -6.66 -7.04
CA PRO A 169 3.52 -7.15 -7.47
C PRO A 169 2.37 -6.45 -6.72
N PHE A 170 1.16 -6.68 -7.19
CA PHE A 170 -0.05 -6.22 -6.49
C PHE A 170 -0.11 -6.77 -5.04
N GLY A 171 -0.45 -5.90 -4.10
CA GLY A 171 -0.58 -6.26 -2.67
C GLY A 171 0.70 -6.06 -1.84
N VAL A 172 1.79 -5.61 -2.46
CA VAL A 172 3.03 -5.20 -1.77
C VAL A 172 3.23 -3.69 -1.93
N PHE A 173 3.77 -3.05 -0.90
CA PHE A 173 4.07 -1.62 -0.94
C PHE A 173 5.19 -1.32 -1.94
N SER A 174 4.92 -0.37 -2.82
CA SER A 174 5.89 0.08 -3.81
C SER A 174 6.58 1.36 -3.34
N PRO A 175 7.92 1.41 -3.22
CA PRO A 175 8.67 2.57 -2.77
C PRO A 175 8.81 3.64 -3.86
N LEU A 176 7.70 4.00 -4.53
CA LEU A 176 7.67 5.07 -5.53
C LEU A 176 8.03 6.45 -4.95
N ARG A 177 7.87 6.63 -3.65
CA ARG A 177 8.39 7.77 -2.88
C ARG A 177 9.69 7.34 -2.25
N GLY A 178 10.77 7.34 -3.03
CA GLY A 178 12.05 6.79 -2.63
C GLY A 178 12.94 7.73 -1.83
N GLU A 179 12.51 8.95 -1.50
CA GLU A 179 13.32 9.94 -0.79
C GLU A 179 13.83 9.47 0.59
N TYR A 180 13.09 8.59 1.26
CA TYR A 180 13.53 8.00 2.52
C TYR A 180 14.68 6.98 2.34
N LEU A 181 14.82 6.41 1.15
CA LEU A 181 15.91 5.49 0.83
C LEU A 181 17.27 6.21 0.84
N ASP A 182 17.29 7.50 0.46
CA ASP A 182 18.49 8.33 0.58
C ASP A 182 18.91 8.49 2.03
N LEU A 183 17.96 8.63 2.96
CA LEU A 183 18.27 8.72 4.38
C LEU A 183 18.95 7.44 4.89
N ILE A 184 18.44 6.27 4.47
CA ILE A 184 19.01 4.97 4.85
C ILE A 184 20.39 4.78 4.21
N ALA A 185 20.57 5.20 2.95
CA ALA A 185 21.84 5.06 2.25
C ALA A 185 22.93 5.98 2.82
N GLN A 186 22.55 7.16 3.34
CA GLN A 186 23.48 8.19 3.80
C GLN A 186 23.70 8.19 5.33
N ALA A 187 22.76 7.63 6.12
CA ALA A 187 22.90 7.59 7.56
C ALA A 187 24.22 6.92 7.98
N PRO A 188 25.01 7.51 8.87
CA PRO A 188 26.29 6.93 9.27
C PRO A 188 26.07 5.60 9.99
N LEU A 189 26.74 4.55 9.51
CA LEU A 189 26.81 3.25 10.17
C LEU A 189 27.88 3.28 11.26
N ALA A 190 27.61 2.65 12.40
CA ALA A 190 28.66 2.41 13.39
C ALA A 190 29.74 1.49 12.79
N PRO A 191 31.02 1.63 13.25
CA PRO A 191 32.07 0.72 12.82
C PRO A 191 31.75 -0.74 13.16
N ASN A 192 32.07 -1.66 12.25
CA ASN A 192 31.98 -3.11 12.46
C ASN A 192 30.56 -3.67 12.71
N ILE A 193 29.51 -3.06 12.19
CA ILE A 193 28.17 -3.66 12.19
C ILE A 193 28.21 -5.01 11.47
N GLN A 194 27.79 -6.08 12.15
CA GLN A 194 27.76 -7.43 11.60
C GLN A 194 26.33 -7.91 11.33
N THR A 195 25.36 -7.39 12.09
CA THR A 195 23.97 -7.87 12.05
C THR A 195 22.98 -6.73 11.93
N ALA A 196 21.96 -6.89 11.08
CA ALA A 196 20.86 -5.93 11.00
C ALA A 196 19.51 -6.63 10.85
N PHE A 197 18.45 -5.95 11.28
CA PHE A 197 17.07 -6.34 10.99
C PHE A 197 16.38 -5.26 10.14
N ASP A 198 15.56 -5.71 9.18
CA ASP A 198 14.61 -4.87 8.42
C ASP A 198 13.20 -5.32 8.78
N ILE A 199 12.54 -4.56 9.65
CA ILE A 199 11.22 -4.89 10.21
C ILE A 199 10.11 -4.33 9.33
N GLY A 200 9.26 -5.23 8.81
CA GLY A 200 8.24 -4.86 7.81
C GLY A 200 8.88 -4.61 6.45
N THR A 201 9.67 -5.55 5.96
CA THR A 201 10.58 -5.39 4.80
C THR A 201 9.86 -5.05 3.48
N GLY A 202 8.58 -5.43 3.33
CA GLY A 202 7.79 -5.16 2.13
C GLY A 202 8.44 -5.70 0.86
N SER A 203 8.97 -4.83 0.02
CA SER A 203 9.65 -5.21 -1.22
C SER A 203 11.10 -5.67 -1.05
N GLY A 204 11.65 -5.65 0.17
CA GLY A 204 13.06 -5.98 0.45
C GLY A 204 14.04 -4.83 0.18
N VAL A 205 13.57 -3.65 -0.18
CA VAL A 205 14.42 -2.54 -0.63
C VAL A 205 15.35 -2.03 0.47
N ILE A 206 14.89 -1.95 1.72
CA ILE A 206 15.73 -1.50 2.85
C ILE A 206 16.79 -2.56 3.14
N ALA A 207 16.41 -3.83 3.26
CA ALA A 207 17.35 -4.93 3.44
C ALA A 207 18.42 -4.96 2.33
N ALA A 208 18.01 -4.74 1.06
CA ALA A 208 18.93 -4.67 -0.06
C ALA A 208 19.94 -3.50 0.06
N ILE A 209 19.49 -2.31 0.49
CA ILE A 209 20.39 -1.17 0.72
C ILE A 209 21.37 -1.46 1.85
N LEU A 210 20.93 -2.06 2.96
CA LEU A 210 21.78 -2.43 4.06
C LEU A 210 22.84 -3.46 3.63
N ALA A 211 22.45 -4.48 2.84
CA ALA A 211 23.38 -5.47 2.29
C ALA A 211 24.41 -4.82 1.35
N LYS A 212 23.96 -3.91 0.47
CA LYS A 212 24.86 -3.17 -0.43
C LYS A 212 25.82 -2.24 0.32
N ARG A 213 25.43 -1.78 1.51
CA ARG A 213 26.31 -1.03 2.43
C ARG A 213 27.31 -1.90 3.18
N GLY A 214 27.33 -3.21 2.93
CA GLY A 214 28.31 -4.15 3.45
C GLY A 214 27.94 -4.84 4.76
N ILE A 215 26.68 -4.79 5.21
CA ILE A 215 26.24 -5.55 6.39
C ILE A 215 26.07 -7.02 5.97
N PRO A 216 26.82 -7.96 6.57
CA PRO A 216 26.91 -9.33 6.06
C PRO A 216 25.73 -10.23 6.47
N ASN A 217 25.05 -9.93 7.58
CA ASN A 217 23.97 -10.78 8.11
C ASN A 217 22.73 -9.92 8.38
N ILE A 218 21.74 -10.02 7.54
CA ILE A 218 20.49 -9.26 7.66
C ILE A 218 19.33 -10.23 7.83
N ILE A 219 18.44 -9.98 8.79
CA ILE A 219 17.14 -10.65 8.88
C ILE A 219 16.08 -9.63 8.49
N ALA A 220 15.29 -9.98 7.47
CA ALA A 220 14.18 -9.17 6.98
C ALA A 220 12.86 -9.86 7.34
N THR A 221 11.94 -9.15 7.99
CA THR A 221 10.68 -9.73 8.48
C THR A 221 9.46 -9.04 7.87
N ASP A 222 8.40 -9.78 7.64
CA ASP A 222 7.10 -9.26 7.27
C ASP A 222 6.00 -10.26 7.65
N THR A 223 4.78 -9.78 7.86
CA THR A 223 3.60 -10.62 8.11
C THR A 223 2.86 -11.00 6.82
N ASN A 224 3.16 -10.34 5.71
CA ASN A 224 2.52 -10.55 4.42
C ASN A 224 3.30 -11.57 3.57
N PRO A 225 2.75 -12.77 3.30
CA PRO A 225 3.44 -13.77 2.45
C PRO A 225 3.82 -13.25 1.06
N LYS A 226 3.02 -12.32 0.48
CA LYS A 226 3.35 -11.70 -0.81
C LYS A 226 4.56 -10.77 -0.70
N ALA A 227 4.73 -10.08 0.42
CA ALA A 227 5.92 -9.27 0.68
C ALA A 227 7.17 -10.16 0.80
N ILE A 228 7.09 -11.28 1.52
CA ILE A 228 8.16 -12.26 1.63
C ILE A 228 8.61 -12.76 0.24
N ALA A 229 7.65 -13.23 -0.58
CA ALA A 229 7.94 -13.69 -1.94
C ALA A 229 8.54 -12.58 -2.83
N CYS A 230 8.02 -11.36 -2.71
CA CYS A 230 8.52 -10.19 -3.44
C CYS A 230 9.96 -9.83 -3.02
N ALA A 231 10.24 -9.76 -1.73
CA ALA A 231 11.57 -9.45 -1.20
C ALA A 231 12.59 -10.52 -1.62
N THR A 232 12.24 -11.80 -1.49
CA THR A 232 13.10 -12.92 -1.93
C THR A 232 13.49 -12.75 -3.40
N ALA A 233 12.50 -12.60 -4.30
CA ALA A 233 12.75 -12.46 -5.72
C ALA A 233 13.58 -11.20 -6.07
N ASN A 234 13.40 -10.09 -5.35
CA ASN A 234 14.18 -8.87 -5.56
C ASN A 234 15.64 -9.06 -5.10
N LEU A 235 15.86 -9.66 -3.93
CA LEU A 235 17.21 -9.91 -3.42
C LEU A 235 18.00 -10.88 -4.28
N GLU A 236 17.35 -11.94 -4.79
CA GLU A 236 17.95 -12.86 -5.76
C GLU A 236 18.38 -12.14 -7.05
N ARG A 237 17.50 -11.31 -7.63
CA ARG A 237 17.82 -10.51 -8.84
C ARG A 237 18.98 -9.55 -8.63
N LEU A 238 19.11 -9.01 -7.44
CA LEU A 238 20.19 -8.10 -7.06
C LEU A 238 21.46 -8.82 -6.62
N GLY A 239 21.45 -10.16 -6.49
CA GLY A 239 22.58 -10.95 -6.01
C GLY A 239 22.90 -10.71 -4.54
N LEU A 240 21.90 -10.35 -3.73
CA LEU A 240 22.04 -10.02 -2.30
C LEU A 240 21.41 -11.06 -1.37
N ASP A 241 20.87 -12.15 -1.93
CA ASP A 241 20.18 -13.23 -1.23
C ASP A 241 21.05 -13.92 -0.17
N LYS A 242 22.36 -13.96 -0.36
CA LYS A 242 23.31 -14.57 0.60
C LYS A 242 23.48 -13.76 1.89
N ALA A 243 23.25 -12.44 1.83
CA ALA A 243 23.40 -11.56 2.99
C ALA A 243 22.09 -11.38 3.77
N VAL A 244 20.95 -11.78 3.19
CA VAL A 244 19.61 -11.49 3.75
C VAL A 244 18.82 -12.78 3.95
N ASN A 245 18.44 -13.05 5.19
CA ASN A 245 17.50 -14.11 5.55
C ASN A 245 16.11 -13.50 5.75
N ILE A 246 15.12 -13.94 4.95
CA ILE A 246 13.76 -13.41 4.99
C ILE A 246 12.86 -14.35 5.80
N GLN A 247 12.07 -13.80 6.72
CA GLN A 247 11.23 -14.57 7.64
C GLN A 247 9.80 -14.04 7.66
N LEU A 248 8.83 -14.95 7.58
CA LEU A 248 7.40 -14.66 7.74
C LEU A 248 7.03 -14.65 9.22
N ILE A 249 7.31 -13.55 9.89
CA ILE A 249 7.03 -13.36 11.32
C ILE A 249 6.59 -11.92 11.59
N ASP A 250 5.92 -11.73 12.72
CA ASP A 250 5.53 -10.42 13.19
C ASP A 250 6.67 -9.75 13.94
N LEU A 251 7.03 -8.54 13.53
CA LEU A 251 8.08 -7.72 14.10
C LEU A 251 9.44 -8.44 14.18
N PHE A 252 9.87 -8.89 15.36
CA PHE A 252 11.24 -9.24 15.65
C PHE A 252 11.52 -10.74 15.58
N PRO A 253 12.69 -11.14 15.02
CA PRO A 253 13.22 -12.50 15.22
C PRO A 253 13.67 -12.70 16.66
N GLU A 254 13.92 -13.96 17.04
CA GLU A 254 14.37 -14.31 18.41
C GLU A 254 15.80 -13.86 18.78
N SER A 255 16.57 -13.36 17.82
CA SER A 255 17.94 -12.89 18.00
C SER A 255 18.03 -11.38 18.28
N CYS A 256 19.27 -10.90 18.46
CA CYS A 256 19.59 -9.48 18.56
C CYS A 256 20.41 -9.01 17.35
N ALA A 257 20.42 -7.70 17.07
CA ALA A 257 21.19 -7.09 16.00
C ALA A 257 21.88 -5.79 16.43
N ASP A 258 22.91 -5.41 15.67
CA ASP A 258 23.63 -4.15 15.85
C ASP A 258 22.86 -2.96 15.30
N LEU A 259 22.01 -3.22 14.29
CA LEU A 259 21.14 -2.22 13.68
C LEU A 259 19.74 -2.82 13.44
N ILE A 260 18.70 -2.12 13.86
CA ILE A 260 17.31 -2.51 13.57
C ILE A 260 16.62 -1.36 12.87
N VAL A 261 16.15 -1.59 11.65
CA VAL A 261 15.47 -0.58 10.83
C VAL A 261 14.00 -0.90 10.73
N CYS A 262 13.14 0.10 10.88
CA CYS A 262 11.71 -0.02 10.64
C CYS A 262 11.17 1.21 9.92
N ASN A 263 10.39 0.97 8.86
CA ASN A 263 9.58 1.97 8.18
C ASN A 263 8.10 1.58 8.34
N PRO A 264 7.48 1.82 9.51
CA PRO A 264 6.09 1.44 9.74
C PRO A 264 5.13 2.30 8.89
N PRO A 265 3.85 1.92 8.76
CA PRO A 265 2.87 2.80 8.15
C PRO A 265 2.72 4.13 8.92
N TRP A 266 2.62 5.25 8.21
CA TRP A 266 2.78 6.59 8.81
C TRP A 266 1.49 7.19 9.37
N LEU A 267 0.31 6.73 8.92
CA LEU A 267 -0.97 7.35 9.25
C LEU A 267 -1.83 6.45 10.15
N PRO A 268 -2.30 6.94 11.31
CA PRO A 268 -3.12 6.16 12.26
C PRO A 268 -4.58 6.08 11.80
N ALA A 269 -4.85 5.35 10.73
CA ALA A 269 -6.20 5.15 10.21
C ALA A 269 -6.43 3.70 9.81
N LYS A 270 -7.68 3.29 9.65
CA LYS A 270 -8.01 1.92 9.24
C LYS A 270 -7.79 1.73 7.74
N PRO A 271 -7.06 0.71 7.30
CA PRO A 271 -6.94 0.37 5.89
C PRO A 271 -8.28 -0.13 5.33
N THR A 272 -8.53 0.11 4.04
CA THR A 272 -9.72 -0.37 3.32
C THR A 272 -9.37 -1.37 2.22
N SER A 273 -8.10 -1.70 2.07
CA SER A 273 -7.58 -2.71 1.15
C SER A 273 -6.24 -3.25 1.65
N ALA A 274 -5.79 -4.38 1.10
CA ALA A 274 -4.51 -4.99 1.45
C ALA A 274 -3.31 -4.04 1.19
N ILE A 275 -3.33 -3.24 0.12
CA ILE A 275 -2.27 -2.26 -0.16
C ILE A 275 -2.24 -1.13 0.88
N GLU A 276 -3.39 -0.75 1.40
CA GLU A 276 -3.48 0.31 2.41
C GLU A 276 -2.92 -0.09 3.78
N THR A 277 -2.74 -1.38 4.07
CA THR A 277 -2.10 -1.83 5.32
C THR A 277 -0.67 -1.32 5.47
N ALA A 278 0.02 -1.10 4.36
CA ALA A 278 1.36 -0.51 4.37
C ALA A 278 1.38 1.04 4.49
N LEU A 279 0.20 1.68 4.47
CA LEU A 279 0.06 3.14 4.59
C LEU A 279 -0.58 3.56 5.91
N TYR A 280 -1.43 2.70 6.46
CA TYR A 280 -2.24 2.99 7.63
C TYR A 280 -1.97 2.01 8.76
N ASP A 281 -1.63 2.55 9.92
CA ASP A 281 -1.37 1.84 11.17
C ASP A 281 -2.43 2.24 12.22
N PRO A 282 -3.54 1.49 12.33
CA PRO A 282 -4.61 1.84 13.27
C PRO A 282 -4.07 1.98 14.69
N ASN A 283 -4.32 3.13 15.31
CA ASN A 283 -3.86 3.47 16.67
C ASN A 283 -2.34 3.40 16.85
N HIS A 284 -1.54 3.54 15.80
CA HIS A 284 -0.09 3.39 15.85
C HIS A 284 0.36 2.02 16.41
N ALA A 285 -0.37 0.94 16.10
CA ALA A 285 -0.14 -0.37 16.70
C ALA A 285 1.24 -0.94 16.36
N MET A 286 1.63 -0.93 15.08
CA MET A 286 2.95 -1.39 14.64
C MET A 286 4.07 -0.48 15.16
N LEU A 287 3.89 0.84 15.05
CA LEU A 287 4.86 1.82 15.53
C LEU A 287 5.16 1.64 17.03
N THR A 288 4.12 1.55 17.86
CA THR A 288 4.28 1.40 19.29
C THR A 288 4.82 0.03 19.68
N ALA A 289 4.40 -1.04 19.00
CA ALA A 289 4.93 -2.38 19.23
C ALA A 289 6.41 -2.46 18.85
N PHE A 290 6.83 -1.85 17.74
CA PHE A 290 8.24 -1.74 17.36
C PHE A 290 9.04 -1.02 18.43
N LEU A 291 8.66 0.18 18.84
CA LEU A 291 9.40 0.97 19.83
C LEU A 291 9.50 0.26 21.19
N ASN A 292 8.41 -0.37 21.66
CA ASN A 292 8.40 -1.09 22.93
C ASN A 292 9.22 -2.39 22.89
N GLY A 293 9.37 -3.00 21.73
CA GLY A 293 10.10 -4.26 21.54
C GLY A 293 11.58 -4.08 21.23
N VAL A 294 11.95 -3.03 20.51
CA VAL A 294 13.26 -2.90 19.85
C VAL A 294 14.44 -2.98 20.81
N ARG A 295 14.32 -2.42 22.02
CA ARG A 295 15.40 -2.45 23.04
C ARG A 295 15.86 -3.89 23.39
N LYS A 296 14.93 -4.84 23.44
CA LYS A 296 15.21 -6.25 23.78
C LYS A 296 15.97 -6.99 22.68
N HIS A 297 15.94 -6.46 21.48
CA HIS A 297 16.52 -7.05 20.28
C HIS A 297 17.78 -6.31 19.80
N LEU A 298 18.20 -5.24 20.49
CA LEU A 298 19.46 -4.55 20.21
C LEU A 298 20.62 -5.22 20.93
N ASN A 299 21.72 -5.44 20.20
CA ASN A 299 23.00 -5.76 20.79
C ASN A 299 23.51 -4.59 21.67
N PRO A 300 24.44 -4.82 22.60
CA PRO A 300 25.12 -3.74 23.33
C PRO A 300 25.66 -2.69 22.33
N ASN A 301 25.35 -1.41 22.53
CA ASN A 301 25.68 -0.28 21.66
C ASN A 301 24.98 -0.28 20.30
N GLY A 302 24.04 -1.19 20.02
CA GLY A 302 23.23 -1.21 18.80
C GLY A 302 22.35 0.02 18.64
N GLU A 303 21.91 0.26 17.43
CA GLU A 303 21.01 1.36 17.07
C GLU A 303 19.70 0.86 16.46
N ALA A 304 18.61 1.57 16.73
CA ALA A 304 17.36 1.43 15.99
C ALA A 304 17.16 2.66 15.09
N TRP A 305 16.79 2.42 13.85
CA TRP A 305 16.43 3.47 12.89
C TRP A 305 14.93 3.42 12.62
N LEU A 306 14.23 4.48 12.99
CA LEU A 306 12.81 4.66 12.70
C LEU A 306 12.63 5.64 11.55
N ILE A 307 12.00 5.20 10.46
CA ILE A 307 11.62 6.07 9.34
C ILE A 307 10.13 6.44 9.50
N ILE A 308 9.82 7.74 9.58
CA ILE A 308 8.45 8.20 9.75
C ILE A 308 8.27 9.62 9.21
N SER A 309 7.06 9.93 8.71
CA SER A 309 6.67 11.27 8.27
C SER A 309 5.88 12.02 9.35
N ASP A 310 6.01 13.34 9.38
CA ASP A 310 5.19 14.24 10.19
C ASP A 310 3.81 14.56 9.57
N LEU A 311 3.44 13.90 8.48
CA LEU A 311 2.15 14.12 7.83
C LEU A 311 0.97 13.90 8.79
N ALA A 312 1.06 12.88 9.67
CA ALA A 312 0.02 12.63 10.67
C ALA A 312 -0.18 13.81 11.64
N GLU A 313 0.90 14.52 11.98
CA GLU A 313 0.87 15.72 12.84
C GLU A 313 0.23 16.91 12.11
N HIS A 314 0.58 17.11 10.84
CA HIS A 314 -0.05 18.15 10.00
C HIS A 314 -1.53 17.87 9.71
N LEU A 315 -1.97 16.63 9.81
CA LEU A 315 -3.36 16.21 9.70
C LEU A 315 -4.09 16.17 11.04
N HIS A 316 -3.42 16.52 12.14
CA HIS A 316 -3.93 16.42 13.52
C HIS A 316 -4.39 15.02 13.91
N LEU A 317 -3.76 13.99 13.34
CA LEU A 317 -4.02 12.59 13.63
C LEU A 317 -3.06 12.02 14.68
N ARG A 318 -1.97 12.74 14.96
CA ARG A 318 -0.93 12.40 15.93
C ARG A 318 -0.47 13.70 16.59
N ASP A 319 -0.33 13.69 17.91
CA ASP A 319 0.22 14.83 18.64
C ASP A 319 1.70 15.01 18.35
N LYS A 320 2.19 16.25 18.38
CA LYS A 320 3.59 16.55 18.08
C LYS A 320 4.57 15.90 19.07
N ASP A 321 4.15 15.73 20.31
CA ASP A 321 4.97 15.13 21.35
C ASP A 321 4.84 13.60 21.43
N PHE A 322 3.95 12.99 20.63
CA PHE A 322 3.67 11.57 20.68
C PHE A 322 4.94 10.70 20.51
N LEU A 323 5.76 10.99 19.52
CA LEU A 323 6.99 10.22 19.27
C LEU A 323 7.98 10.35 20.44
N ASN A 324 8.15 11.56 21.00
CA ASN A 324 9.02 11.78 22.16
C ASN A 324 8.54 11.00 23.38
N GLN A 325 7.22 10.97 23.62
CA GLN A 325 6.63 10.17 24.70
C GLN A 325 6.87 8.66 24.49
N CYS A 326 6.70 8.19 23.24
CA CYS A 326 6.99 6.79 22.90
C CYS A 326 8.47 6.45 23.12
N PHE A 327 9.42 7.30 22.72
CA PHE A 327 10.85 7.08 22.94
C PHE A 327 11.18 7.01 24.43
N GLN A 328 10.66 7.92 25.23
CA GLN A 328 10.84 7.92 26.69
C GLN A 328 10.27 6.66 27.34
N THR A 329 9.04 6.28 26.98
CA THR A 329 8.39 5.07 27.49
C THR A 329 9.18 3.80 27.16
N ALA A 330 9.74 3.74 25.95
CA ALA A 330 10.57 2.63 25.49
C ALA A 330 12.02 2.66 26.01
N SER A 331 12.39 3.69 26.81
CA SER A 331 13.77 3.92 27.26
C SER A 331 14.76 3.99 26.10
N LEU A 332 14.40 4.79 25.09
CA LEU A 332 15.21 5.08 23.91
C LEU A 332 15.61 6.56 23.89
N ASN A 333 16.86 6.82 23.53
CA ASN A 333 17.40 8.16 23.33
C ASN A 333 17.62 8.43 21.85
N VAL A 334 17.19 9.62 21.37
CA VAL A 334 17.48 10.08 20.01
C VAL A 334 18.92 10.58 19.96
N VAL A 335 19.76 9.91 19.21
CA VAL A 335 21.19 10.28 19.07
C VAL A 335 21.43 11.15 17.83
N ASP A 336 20.57 11.04 16.81
CA ASP A 336 20.67 11.82 15.59
C ASP A 336 19.36 11.79 14.81
N ILE A 337 19.12 12.78 13.94
CA ILE A 337 17.93 12.89 13.10
C ILE A 337 18.32 13.33 11.70
N LEU A 338 18.12 12.47 10.71
CA LEU A 338 18.19 12.84 9.31
C LEU A 338 16.80 13.15 8.80
N LYS A 339 16.68 14.06 7.84
CA LYS A 339 15.37 14.46 7.29
C LYS A 339 15.43 14.80 5.81
N THR A 340 14.33 14.58 5.11
CA THR A 340 14.15 14.94 3.71
C THR A 340 12.72 15.40 3.44
N LYS A 341 12.51 16.15 2.37
CA LYS A 341 11.17 16.55 1.92
C LYS A 341 10.71 15.69 0.74
N PRO A 342 9.39 15.40 0.62
CA PRO A 342 8.85 14.72 -0.54
C PRO A 342 9.19 15.45 -1.84
N GLN A 343 9.75 14.72 -2.81
CA GLN A 343 10.12 15.25 -4.13
C GLN A 343 9.10 14.91 -5.22
N HIS A 344 8.09 14.11 -4.89
CA HIS A 344 7.13 13.59 -5.85
C HIS A 344 6.13 14.66 -6.31
N LYS A 345 5.82 14.71 -7.63
CA LYS A 345 4.88 15.69 -8.23
C LYS A 345 3.50 15.75 -7.55
N LYS A 346 3.00 14.65 -6.98
CA LYS A 346 1.75 14.66 -6.20
C LYS A 346 1.85 15.39 -4.85
N ALA A 347 3.03 15.61 -4.31
CA ALA A 347 3.19 16.40 -3.10
C ALA A 347 2.90 17.89 -3.38
N ILE A 348 3.00 18.32 -4.65
CA ILE A 348 2.83 19.71 -5.12
C ILE A 348 1.44 19.90 -5.77
N ASP A 349 0.60 18.86 -5.83
CA ASP A 349 -0.72 18.94 -6.47
C ASP A 349 -1.72 19.72 -5.61
N GLU A 350 -1.89 20.99 -5.93
CA GLU A 350 -2.83 21.90 -5.25
C GLU A 350 -4.30 21.48 -5.36
N SER A 351 -4.64 20.57 -6.29
CA SER A 351 -5.98 20.01 -6.41
C SER A 351 -6.30 18.94 -5.36
N ASP A 352 -5.27 18.43 -4.65
CA ASP A 352 -5.45 17.51 -3.53
C ASP A 352 -6.04 18.26 -2.33
N PRO A 353 -7.20 17.85 -1.79
CA PRO A 353 -7.76 18.43 -0.58
C PRO A 353 -6.84 18.41 0.65
N LEU A 354 -5.82 17.56 0.64
CA LEU A 354 -4.81 17.44 1.68
C LEU A 354 -3.47 18.12 1.32
N ALA A 355 -3.41 18.88 0.21
CA ALA A 355 -2.20 19.56 -0.25
C ALA A 355 -1.58 20.45 0.84
N PHE A 356 -2.40 21.12 1.66
CA PHE A 356 -1.96 21.97 2.76
C PHE A 356 -1.07 21.24 3.80
N ALA A 357 -1.33 19.94 4.03
CA ALA A 357 -0.54 19.10 4.92
C ALA A 357 0.65 18.48 4.19
N ARG A 358 0.42 17.95 2.98
CA ARG A 358 1.47 17.31 2.17
C ARG A 358 2.59 18.26 1.75
N ASN A 359 2.29 19.53 1.50
CA ASN A 359 3.29 20.55 1.17
C ASN A 359 4.22 20.89 2.35
N LYS A 360 3.81 20.56 3.57
CA LYS A 360 4.60 20.76 4.80
C LYS A 360 5.34 19.49 5.22
N GLU A 361 4.94 18.34 4.67
CA GLU A 361 5.44 17.03 5.04
C GLU A 361 6.97 16.97 5.01
N THR A 362 7.53 16.38 6.03
CA THR A 362 8.94 16.03 6.15
C THR A 362 9.05 14.58 6.60
N THR A 363 9.91 13.82 5.94
CA THR A 363 10.24 12.45 6.34
C THR A 363 11.51 12.47 7.16
N TYR A 364 11.49 11.79 8.28
CA TYR A 364 12.58 11.69 9.24
C TYR A 364 13.09 10.26 9.32
N LEU A 365 14.39 10.13 9.53
CA LEU A 365 15.03 8.94 10.06
C LEU A 365 15.58 9.29 11.44
N TYR A 366 14.96 8.76 12.47
CA TYR A 366 15.42 8.86 13.85
C TYR A 366 16.42 7.75 14.14
N ARG A 367 17.61 8.11 14.59
CA ARG A 367 18.61 7.17 15.12
C ARG A 367 18.45 7.10 16.63
N LEU A 368 18.15 5.91 17.14
CA LEU A 368 17.76 5.68 18.52
C LEU A 368 18.75 4.71 19.16
N LYS A 369 19.10 4.95 20.44
CA LYS A 369 19.87 4.02 21.28
C LYS A 369 19.12 3.71 22.56
N ALA A 370 19.30 2.50 23.07
CA ALA A 370 18.82 2.13 24.40
C ALA A 370 19.52 2.95 25.47
N ILE A 371 18.76 3.40 26.51
CA ILE A 371 19.26 4.07 27.70
C ILE A 371 19.62 3.01 28.73
#